data_4a1322c6ef91543987f66cac0dd7c1d0
#
_entry.id   4a1322c6ef91543987f66cac0dd7c1d0
#
_cell.length_a   1.000
_cell.length_b   1.000
_cell.length_c   1.000
_cell.angle_alpha   90.00
_cell.angle_beta   90.00
_cell.angle_gamma   90.00
#
_symmetry.space_group_name_H-M   'P 1'
#
loop_
_entity.id
_entity.type
_entity.pdbx_description
1 polymer ?
#
loop_
_entity_poly.entity_id
_entity_poly.type
_entity_poly.pdbx_seq_one_letter_code
_entity_poly.pdbx_strand_id
1 'polypeptide(L)'
;PRLARHLAPADALALDAVPVGRAGRQLVVATCRPDRAGRIHAALDLPQGQEALITVAPRAQITATQIALYGERLARLAEGQAPQRHSCRGWRPARASGAFGLLATLSALVALLVPATLVAAVFGLALIVFLGNTALKAAAYATTLRADRRRVPATGTDPPDPGQNGPVFSILVPLYREPEIATTLLDRLARLDYPRERLEVLLVVEQDDTVTRAVLATAKLPGWVRVITVPQGHPRTKPRALNFALGFARGEIIGIYDAEDRPEPDQLSRVARRFAAAGSETACLQGRLDYYNARHNLLSRLFAIEYAIWFRVLLPGVQRMGLAVPLGGTTLFLRRAALEAVGGWDAHNVTEDAELGLRLARNGYRTEVIATTTFEEANAAVLPWIRQRARWQKGYLMTWAVAMRSPCALWRDLGPGRFVAMQAQILFAVLGFLLAPLLWSLAVKPFGVAHPLDAVVGPLGYGVLATLFVASVCLSIAIALRATRAPHLRGLRPVIPLSELYFLLATLSAWRAAAEMLLRPFWWAKTRHGAFGGTVAATAGPADVTDPTPSRPLPSGARRRRWRGAP
;
A
#
# COMPACT_ATOMS: atom_id res chain seq x y z
N PRO A 1 -1.59 8.04 -36.78
CA PRO A 1 -1.34 6.58 -36.82
C PRO A 1 -0.17 6.17 -37.71
N ARG A 2 0.00 6.78 -38.92
CA ARG A 2 1.09 6.40 -39.85
C ARG A 2 2.49 6.69 -39.30
N LEU A 3 2.66 7.71 -38.43
CA LEU A 3 3.94 8.04 -37.83
C LEU A 3 4.33 7.06 -36.70
N ALA A 4 3.34 6.48 -36.00
CA ALA A 4 3.57 5.55 -34.87
C ALA A 4 4.35 4.29 -35.23
N ARG A 5 4.41 3.91 -36.52
CA ARG A 5 5.13 2.72 -36.98
C ARG A 5 6.64 2.88 -37.01
N HIS A 6 7.14 4.12 -37.11
CA HIS A 6 8.56 4.42 -37.27
C HIS A 6 9.37 4.36 -35.97
N LEU A 7 8.72 4.37 -34.82
CA LEU A 7 9.38 4.23 -33.52
C LEU A 7 8.47 3.40 -32.59
N ALA A 8 9.00 2.32 -32.04
CA ALA A 8 8.23 1.49 -31.11
C ALA A 8 7.86 2.27 -29.84
N PRO A 9 6.67 2.05 -29.21
CA PRO A 9 6.27 2.78 -28.02
C PRO A 9 7.26 2.69 -26.86
N ALA A 10 7.89 1.53 -26.67
CA ALA A 10 8.91 1.33 -25.63
C ALA A 10 10.14 2.22 -25.86
N ASP A 11 10.61 2.28 -27.11
CA ASP A 11 11.77 3.11 -27.47
C ASP A 11 11.41 4.60 -27.42
N ALA A 12 10.19 4.98 -27.83
CA ALA A 12 9.70 6.34 -27.74
C ALA A 12 9.72 6.84 -26.28
N LEU A 13 9.27 6.02 -25.33
CA LEU A 13 9.31 6.32 -23.90
C LEU A 13 10.74 6.32 -23.35
N ALA A 14 11.53 5.27 -23.67
CA ALA A 14 12.89 5.15 -23.17
C ALA A 14 13.83 6.26 -23.65
N LEU A 15 13.59 6.78 -24.87
CA LEU A 15 14.41 7.81 -25.50
C LEU A 15 13.83 9.23 -25.32
N ASP A 16 12.67 9.37 -24.69
CA ASP A 16 11.93 10.65 -24.61
C ASP A 16 11.75 11.27 -26.01
N ALA A 17 11.38 10.48 -27.01
CA ALA A 17 11.30 10.89 -28.40
C ALA A 17 9.96 10.51 -29.03
N VAL A 18 9.52 11.27 -30.05
CA VAL A 18 8.29 10.97 -30.76
C VAL A 18 8.33 11.49 -32.20
N PRO A 19 7.92 10.68 -33.20
CA PRO A 19 7.76 11.16 -34.57
C PRO A 19 6.61 12.14 -34.65
N VAL A 20 6.86 13.36 -35.15
CA VAL A 20 5.87 14.45 -35.17
C VAL A 20 5.40 14.82 -36.57
N GLY A 21 6.19 14.51 -37.62
CA GLY A 21 5.83 14.91 -38.98
C GLY A 21 6.84 14.43 -40.02
N ARG A 22 6.76 15.03 -41.21
CA ARG A 22 7.73 14.91 -42.29
C ARG A 22 8.09 16.27 -42.86
N ALA A 23 9.37 16.46 -43.12
CA ALA A 23 9.89 17.62 -43.87
C ALA A 23 10.48 17.08 -45.20
N GLY A 24 9.70 17.19 -46.28
CA GLY A 24 10.04 16.53 -47.53
C GLY A 24 10.14 15.00 -47.37
N ARG A 25 11.32 14.43 -47.65
CA ARG A 25 11.58 13.00 -47.51
C ARG A 25 12.04 12.61 -46.10
N GLN A 26 12.41 13.53 -45.24
CA GLN A 26 12.93 13.28 -43.91
C GLN A 26 11.79 13.10 -42.88
N LEU A 27 11.92 12.14 -41.96
CA LEU A 27 11.06 11.99 -40.80
C LEU A 27 11.49 12.97 -39.70
N VAL A 28 10.58 13.83 -39.24
CA VAL A 28 10.85 14.73 -38.13
C VAL A 28 10.53 14.04 -36.81
N VAL A 29 11.53 13.91 -35.94
CA VAL A 29 11.42 13.31 -34.60
C VAL A 29 11.75 14.35 -33.55
N ALA A 30 10.79 14.66 -32.69
CA ALA A 30 10.98 15.57 -31.57
C ALA A 30 11.48 14.81 -30.32
N THR A 31 12.41 15.43 -29.58
CA THR A 31 12.92 14.87 -28.31
C THR A 31 13.21 15.98 -27.31
N CYS A 32 13.14 15.69 -26.01
CA CYS A 32 13.71 16.54 -24.96
C CYS A 32 15.11 16.11 -24.52
N ARG A 33 15.69 15.11 -25.19
CA ARG A 33 17.02 14.54 -24.90
C ARG A 33 17.88 14.50 -26.18
N PRO A 34 18.36 15.65 -26.67
CA PRO A 34 19.18 15.71 -27.87
C PRO A 34 20.50 14.92 -27.72
N ASP A 35 20.98 14.74 -26.47
CA ASP A 35 22.11 13.89 -26.13
C ASP A 35 21.92 12.41 -26.54
N ARG A 36 20.69 11.97 -26.81
CA ARG A 36 20.34 10.62 -27.26
C ARG A 36 20.09 10.51 -28.77
N ALA A 37 20.40 11.52 -29.57
CA ALA A 37 20.11 11.54 -31.00
C ALA A 37 20.61 10.28 -31.74
N GLY A 38 21.84 9.82 -31.48
CA GLY A 38 22.38 8.59 -32.09
C GLY A 38 21.57 7.33 -31.75
N ARG A 39 21.08 7.22 -30.51
CA ARG A 39 20.22 6.11 -30.08
C ARG A 39 18.81 6.21 -30.69
N ILE A 40 18.31 7.43 -30.87
CA ILE A 40 17.03 7.66 -31.54
C ILE A 40 17.14 7.20 -32.99
N HIS A 41 18.19 7.61 -33.72
CA HIS A 41 18.42 7.15 -35.09
C HIS A 41 18.50 5.62 -35.21
N ALA A 42 19.20 4.97 -34.29
CA ALA A 42 19.32 3.50 -34.27
C ALA A 42 18.00 2.77 -33.97
N ALA A 43 17.07 3.41 -33.25
CA ALA A 43 15.76 2.83 -32.90
C ALA A 43 14.67 3.08 -33.94
N LEU A 44 14.94 3.95 -34.94
CA LEU A 44 13.96 4.28 -35.98
C LEU A 44 13.88 3.19 -37.06
N ASP A 45 12.67 2.71 -37.33
CA ASP A 45 12.38 1.85 -38.49
C ASP A 45 12.13 2.73 -39.72
N LEU A 46 13.22 2.99 -40.47
CA LEU A 46 13.21 3.82 -41.67
C LEU A 46 13.51 2.99 -42.92
N PRO A 47 12.76 3.20 -44.02
CA PRO A 47 13.12 2.65 -45.33
C PRO A 47 14.51 3.09 -45.78
N GLN A 48 15.18 2.27 -46.61
CA GLN A 48 16.49 2.62 -47.17
C GLN A 48 16.49 3.99 -47.88
N GLY A 49 17.47 4.82 -47.55
CA GLY A 49 17.63 6.18 -48.09
C GLY A 49 16.69 7.23 -47.49
N GLN A 50 15.99 6.91 -46.40
CA GLN A 50 15.21 7.88 -45.63
C GLN A 50 16.00 8.30 -44.37
N GLU A 51 16.12 9.61 -44.15
CA GLU A 51 16.78 10.18 -42.99
C GLU A 51 15.80 10.70 -41.95
N ALA A 52 16.23 10.87 -40.71
CA ALA A 52 15.47 11.51 -39.67
C ALA A 52 16.09 12.86 -39.29
N LEU A 53 15.25 13.87 -39.17
CA LEU A 53 15.59 15.18 -38.61
C LEU A 53 15.20 15.20 -37.13
N ILE A 54 16.19 15.33 -36.25
CA ILE A 54 15.93 15.45 -34.80
C ILE A 54 15.71 16.91 -34.46
N THR A 55 14.59 17.20 -33.78
CA THR A 55 14.24 18.53 -33.27
C THR A 55 14.04 18.49 -31.76
N VAL A 56 14.23 19.62 -31.09
CA VAL A 56 14.10 19.72 -29.63
C VAL A 56 12.72 20.31 -29.27
N ALA A 57 12.04 19.69 -28.33
CA ALA A 57 10.78 20.17 -27.79
C ALA A 57 10.71 19.98 -26.26
N PRO A 58 9.91 20.79 -25.56
CA PRO A 58 9.69 20.64 -24.13
C PRO A 58 9.12 19.24 -23.79
N ARG A 59 9.57 18.67 -22.68
CA ARG A 59 9.14 17.33 -22.22
C ARG A 59 7.63 17.18 -22.14
N ALA A 60 6.91 18.21 -21.68
CA ALA A 60 5.45 18.19 -21.60
C ALA A 60 4.80 17.96 -22.97
N GLN A 61 5.32 18.60 -24.03
CA GLN A 61 4.84 18.41 -25.39
C GLN A 61 5.18 17.01 -25.93
N ILE A 62 6.38 16.51 -25.65
CA ILE A 62 6.77 15.14 -26.00
C ILE A 62 5.82 14.15 -25.35
N THR A 63 5.59 14.27 -24.04
CA THR A 63 4.68 13.38 -23.29
C THR A 63 3.25 13.45 -23.85
N ALA A 64 2.72 14.63 -24.10
CA ALA A 64 1.37 14.81 -24.66
C ALA A 64 1.25 14.15 -26.06
N THR A 65 2.27 14.32 -26.90
CA THR A 65 2.31 13.72 -28.24
C THR A 65 2.49 12.19 -28.18
N GLN A 66 3.31 11.69 -27.26
CA GLN A 66 3.44 10.23 -27.01
C GLN A 66 2.10 9.62 -26.59
N ILE A 67 1.37 10.29 -25.67
CA ILE A 67 0.04 9.84 -25.24
C ILE A 67 -0.95 9.87 -26.42
N ALA A 68 -0.94 10.94 -27.22
CA ALA A 68 -1.82 11.05 -28.38
C ALA A 68 -1.53 9.97 -29.45
N LEU A 69 -0.26 9.62 -29.64
CA LEU A 69 0.17 8.69 -30.70
C LEU A 69 0.13 7.23 -30.29
N TYR A 70 0.53 6.93 -29.06
CA TYR A 70 0.71 5.57 -28.53
C TYR A 70 -0.23 5.23 -27.38
N GLY A 71 -1.02 6.17 -26.87
CA GLY A 71 -1.76 6.06 -25.61
C GLY A 71 -2.66 4.82 -25.55
N GLU A 72 -3.44 4.52 -26.59
CA GLU A 72 -4.30 3.33 -26.62
C GLU A 72 -3.49 2.02 -26.53
N ARG A 73 -2.34 1.95 -27.22
CA ARG A 73 -1.48 0.77 -27.18
C ARG A 73 -0.83 0.61 -25.80
N LEU A 74 -0.34 1.70 -25.22
CA LEU A 74 0.24 1.72 -23.87
C LEU A 74 -0.80 1.39 -22.80
N ALA A 75 -2.05 1.88 -22.94
CA ALA A 75 -3.14 1.53 -22.04
C ALA A 75 -3.46 0.04 -22.06
N ARG A 76 -3.54 -0.58 -23.25
CA ARG A 76 -3.71 -2.04 -23.37
C ARG A 76 -2.54 -2.82 -22.74
N LEU A 77 -1.31 -2.37 -22.91
CA LEU A 77 -0.16 -2.98 -22.22
C LEU A 77 -0.26 -2.86 -20.71
N ALA A 78 -0.67 -1.70 -20.19
CA ALA A 78 -0.86 -1.46 -18.76
C ALA A 78 -1.95 -2.36 -18.13
N GLU A 79 -2.97 -2.74 -18.89
CA GLU A 79 -4.03 -3.67 -18.46
C GLU A 79 -3.50 -5.10 -18.25
N GLY A 80 -2.54 -5.52 -19.06
CA GLY A 80 -2.00 -6.88 -19.07
C GLY A 80 -0.60 -7.03 -18.51
N GLN A 81 -0.03 -6.02 -17.89
CA GLN A 81 1.38 -5.97 -17.52
C GLN A 81 1.78 -7.08 -16.53
N ALA A 82 0.95 -7.32 -15.51
CA ALA A 82 1.18 -8.44 -14.59
C ALA A 82 1.06 -9.79 -15.31
N PRO A 83 1.97 -10.76 -15.05
CA PRO A 83 1.91 -12.08 -15.65
C PRO A 83 0.56 -12.77 -15.41
N GLN A 84 -0.01 -13.40 -16.44
CA GLN A 84 -1.36 -13.99 -16.37
C GLN A 84 -1.53 -14.99 -15.22
N ARG A 85 -0.47 -15.76 -14.92
CA ARG A 85 -0.45 -16.73 -13.80
C ARG A 85 -0.61 -16.08 -12.42
N HIS A 86 -0.28 -14.79 -12.29
CA HIS A 86 -0.35 -14.00 -11.05
C HIS A 86 -1.50 -12.99 -11.04
N SER A 87 -2.24 -12.86 -12.15
CA SER A 87 -3.29 -11.86 -12.31
C SER A 87 -4.69 -12.42 -12.04
N CYS A 88 -5.54 -11.58 -11.47
CA CYS A 88 -6.96 -11.85 -11.29
C CYS A 88 -7.77 -11.83 -12.60
N ARG A 89 -7.21 -11.34 -13.72
CA ARG A 89 -7.93 -11.19 -15.01
C ARG A 89 -8.58 -12.46 -15.53
N GLY A 90 -8.04 -13.63 -15.16
CA GLY A 90 -8.59 -14.94 -15.50
C GLY A 90 -9.63 -15.47 -14.51
N TRP A 91 -10.11 -14.66 -13.58
CA TRP A 91 -11.12 -15.05 -12.62
C TRP A 91 -12.47 -15.31 -13.31
N ARG A 92 -13.06 -16.47 -13.08
CA ARG A 92 -14.36 -16.85 -13.64
C ARG A 92 -15.38 -16.99 -12.50
N PRO A 93 -16.28 -16.01 -12.30
CA PRO A 93 -17.28 -16.06 -11.22
C PRO A 93 -18.11 -17.35 -11.23
N ALA A 94 -18.53 -17.81 -12.40
CA ALA A 94 -19.32 -19.03 -12.52
C ALA A 94 -18.62 -20.29 -11.96
N ARG A 95 -17.27 -20.41 -12.11
CA ARG A 95 -16.53 -21.52 -11.52
C ARG A 95 -16.46 -21.42 -10.00
N ALA A 96 -16.25 -20.19 -9.49
CA ALA A 96 -16.23 -19.93 -8.04
C ALA A 96 -17.59 -20.22 -7.42
N SER A 97 -18.68 -19.76 -8.07
CA SER A 97 -20.06 -20.02 -7.62
C SER A 97 -20.40 -21.52 -7.70
N GLY A 98 -19.97 -22.24 -8.75
CA GLY A 98 -20.15 -23.69 -8.87
C GLY A 98 -19.43 -24.47 -7.77
N ALA A 99 -18.16 -24.12 -7.48
CA ALA A 99 -17.40 -24.74 -6.39
C ALA A 99 -18.04 -24.45 -5.01
N PHE A 100 -18.50 -23.22 -4.81
CA PHE A 100 -19.22 -22.85 -3.59
C PHE A 100 -20.55 -23.60 -3.46
N GLY A 101 -21.34 -23.70 -4.55
CA GLY A 101 -22.58 -24.46 -4.59
C GLY A 101 -22.35 -25.95 -4.24
N LEU A 102 -21.33 -26.56 -4.84
CA LEU A 102 -20.96 -27.95 -4.53
C LEU A 102 -20.58 -28.11 -3.03
N LEU A 103 -19.76 -27.22 -2.51
CA LEU A 103 -19.37 -27.24 -1.10
C LEU A 103 -20.59 -27.06 -0.18
N ALA A 104 -21.50 -26.15 -0.51
CA ALA A 104 -22.72 -25.91 0.25
C ALA A 104 -23.63 -27.15 0.22
N THR A 105 -23.79 -27.80 -0.95
CA THR A 105 -24.58 -29.02 -1.09
C THR A 105 -23.98 -30.18 -0.28
N LEU A 106 -22.66 -30.37 -0.35
CA LEU A 106 -21.96 -31.39 0.44
C LEU A 106 -22.08 -31.12 1.95
N SER A 107 -21.94 -29.85 2.35
CA SER A 107 -22.10 -29.44 3.76
C SER A 107 -23.54 -29.69 4.24
N ALA A 108 -24.54 -29.39 3.42
CA ALA A 108 -25.96 -29.68 3.73
C ALA A 108 -26.22 -31.19 3.87
N LEU A 109 -25.63 -32.01 2.98
CA LEU A 109 -25.73 -33.47 3.08
C LEU A 109 -25.07 -34.01 4.35
N VAL A 110 -23.87 -33.53 4.70
CA VAL A 110 -23.19 -33.91 5.95
C VAL A 110 -24.00 -33.43 7.17
N ALA A 111 -24.59 -32.23 7.12
CA ALA A 111 -25.47 -31.73 8.19
C ALA A 111 -26.70 -32.60 8.41
N LEU A 112 -27.24 -33.18 7.32
CA LEU A 112 -28.39 -34.08 7.40
C LEU A 112 -28.03 -35.46 7.96
N LEU A 113 -26.88 -36.00 7.54
CA LEU A 113 -26.47 -37.37 7.89
C LEU A 113 -25.72 -37.45 9.24
N VAL A 114 -24.84 -36.49 9.53
CA VAL A 114 -23.96 -36.50 10.70
C VAL A 114 -23.73 -35.09 11.24
N PRO A 115 -24.78 -34.42 11.77
CA PRO A 115 -24.72 -33.01 12.16
C PRO A 115 -23.64 -32.68 13.19
N ALA A 116 -23.42 -33.59 14.18
CA ALA A 116 -22.37 -33.40 15.18
C ALA A 116 -20.97 -33.35 14.57
N THR A 117 -20.70 -34.17 13.57
CA THR A 117 -19.40 -34.20 12.85
C THR A 117 -19.18 -32.89 12.08
N LEU A 118 -20.23 -32.36 11.39
CA LEU A 118 -20.13 -31.08 10.71
C LEU A 118 -19.85 -29.95 11.70
N VAL A 119 -20.59 -29.87 12.81
CA VAL A 119 -20.37 -28.89 13.87
C VAL A 119 -18.94 -28.97 14.37
N ALA A 120 -18.46 -30.17 14.74
CA ALA A 120 -17.09 -30.35 15.21
C ALA A 120 -16.05 -29.92 14.17
N ALA A 121 -16.24 -30.26 12.89
CA ALA A 121 -15.31 -29.90 11.81
C ALA A 121 -15.26 -28.37 11.59
N VAL A 122 -16.40 -27.68 11.58
CA VAL A 122 -16.47 -26.23 11.36
C VAL A 122 -15.87 -25.47 12.56
N PHE A 123 -16.16 -25.90 13.79
CA PHE A 123 -15.53 -25.34 14.98
C PHE A 123 -14.03 -25.67 15.05
N GLY A 124 -13.62 -26.87 14.65
CA GLY A 124 -12.21 -27.24 14.53
C GLY A 124 -11.47 -26.34 13.55
N LEU A 125 -12.07 -26.07 12.38
CA LEU A 125 -11.53 -25.11 11.42
C LEU A 125 -11.44 -23.71 12.02
N ALA A 126 -12.49 -23.23 12.69
CA ALA A 126 -12.50 -21.91 13.33
C ALA A 126 -11.39 -21.81 14.40
N LEU A 127 -11.16 -22.88 15.16
CA LEU A 127 -10.09 -22.95 16.16
C LEU A 127 -8.70 -22.94 15.51
N ILE A 128 -8.48 -23.72 14.45
CA ILE A 128 -7.21 -23.72 13.68
C ILE A 128 -6.90 -22.32 13.16
N VAL A 129 -7.89 -21.66 12.56
CA VAL A 129 -7.76 -20.29 12.05
C VAL A 129 -7.44 -19.30 13.18
N PHE A 130 -8.14 -19.40 14.31
CA PHE A 130 -7.92 -18.58 15.49
C PHE A 130 -6.51 -18.76 16.06
N LEU A 131 -6.07 -20.00 16.24
CA LEU A 131 -4.74 -20.32 16.76
C LEU A 131 -3.64 -19.88 15.78
N GLY A 132 -3.83 -20.09 14.48
CA GLY A 132 -2.89 -19.64 13.45
C GLY A 132 -2.70 -18.13 13.43
N ASN A 133 -3.81 -17.37 13.49
CA ASN A 133 -3.76 -15.92 13.60
C ASN A 133 -3.09 -15.45 14.91
N THR A 134 -3.44 -16.07 16.04
CA THR A 134 -2.86 -15.74 17.35
C THR A 134 -1.37 -16.06 17.40
N ALA A 135 -0.95 -17.20 16.87
CA ALA A 135 0.46 -17.59 16.78
C ALA A 135 1.26 -16.62 15.91
N LEU A 136 0.74 -16.22 14.74
CA LEU A 136 1.39 -15.23 13.87
C LEU A 136 1.54 -13.88 14.59
N LYS A 137 0.49 -13.37 15.25
CA LYS A 137 0.53 -12.13 16.03
C LYS A 137 1.57 -12.23 17.16
N ALA A 138 1.59 -13.34 17.89
CA ALA A 138 2.54 -13.58 18.98
C ALA A 138 3.99 -13.61 18.47
N ALA A 139 4.25 -14.32 17.37
CA ALA A 139 5.57 -14.39 16.75
C ALA A 139 6.04 -13.01 16.24
N ALA A 140 5.17 -12.26 15.55
CA ALA A 140 5.47 -10.92 15.08
C ALA A 140 5.75 -9.95 16.25
N TYR A 141 4.98 -10.03 17.31
CA TYR A 141 5.18 -9.24 18.52
C TYR A 141 6.49 -9.59 19.23
N ALA A 142 6.77 -10.89 19.41
CA ALA A 142 8.00 -11.37 20.04
C ALA A 142 9.26 -10.90 19.27
N THR A 143 9.25 -10.98 17.93
CA THR A 143 10.37 -10.49 17.11
C THR A 143 10.55 -8.99 17.20
N THR A 144 9.45 -8.22 17.31
CA THR A 144 9.47 -6.78 17.52
C THR A 144 10.06 -6.42 18.89
N LEU A 145 9.66 -7.14 19.96
CA LEU A 145 10.21 -6.93 21.30
C LEU A 145 11.71 -7.28 21.38
N ARG A 146 12.13 -8.38 20.74
CA ARG A 146 13.56 -8.77 20.69
C ARG A 146 14.40 -7.72 19.98
N ALA A 147 13.88 -7.15 18.88
CA ALA A 147 14.56 -6.09 18.16
C ALA A 147 14.70 -4.80 19.00
N ASP A 148 13.65 -4.43 19.75
CA ASP A 148 13.71 -3.26 20.64
C ASP A 148 14.77 -3.44 21.76
N ARG A 149 14.88 -4.65 22.33
CA ARG A 149 15.88 -4.97 23.35
C ARG A 149 17.32 -4.95 22.79
N ARG A 150 17.49 -5.29 21.51
CA ARG A 150 18.80 -5.31 20.83
C ARG A 150 19.19 -3.98 20.21
N ARG A 151 18.32 -2.99 20.24
CA ARG A 151 18.68 -1.64 19.82
C ARG A 151 19.76 -1.10 20.75
N VAL A 152 21.01 -1.26 20.35
CA VAL A 152 22.11 -0.40 20.79
C VAL A 152 21.71 1.03 20.38
N PRO A 153 21.81 2.02 21.27
CA PRO A 153 21.65 3.42 20.85
C PRO A 153 22.49 3.62 19.58
N ALA A 154 21.89 4.22 18.56
CA ALA A 154 22.63 4.49 17.33
C ALA A 154 23.79 5.43 17.68
N THR A 155 24.95 4.85 17.99
CA THR A 155 26.25 5.56 18.11
C THR A 155 26.89 5.75 16.74
N GLY A 156 26.23 5.28 15.69
CA GLY A 156 26.64 5.48 14.31
C GLY A 156 25.90 6.65 13.69
N THR A 157 26.63 7.57 13.15
CA THR A 157 26.14 8.58 12.21
C THR A 157 25.17 7.92 11.23
N ASP A 158 23.91 8.39 11.20
CA ASP A 158 22.99 8.06 10.09
C ASP A 158 23.81 8.15 8.78
N PRO A 159 23.64 7.22 7.84
CA PRO A 159 24.34 7.35 6.57
C PRO A 159 24.17 8.79 6.07
N PRO A 160 25.25 9.41 5.56
CA PRO A 160 25.20 10.81 5.17
C PRO A 160 24.00 11.03 4.25
N ASP A 161 23.36 12.16 4.38
CA ASP A 161 22.28 12.55 3.49
C ASP A 161 22.83 12.43 2.06
N PRO A 162 22.20 11.63 1.17
CA PRO A 162 22.66 11.51 -0.21
C PRO A 162 22.69 12.86 -0.95
N GLY A 163 22.08 13.90 -0.39
CA GLY A 163 22.11 15.28 -0.89
C GLY A 163 21.77 15.33 -2.38
N GLN A 164 22.54 16.13 -3.12
CA GLN A 164 22.37 16.26 -4.59
C GLN A 164 22.70 14.97 -5.37
N ASN A 165 23.35 13.98 -4.76
CA ASN A 165 23.71 12.71 -5.40
C ASN A 165 22.73 11.56 -5.11
N GLY A 166 21.61 11.83 -4.44
CA GLY A 166 20.57 10.85 -4.14
C GLY A 166 19.89 10.28 -5.40
N PRO A 167 19.15 9.17 -5.31
CA PRO A 167 18.42 8.59 -6.44
C PRO A 167 17.34 9.56 -6.95
N VAL A 168 16.98 9.44 -8.22
CA VAL A 168 15.84 10.16 -8.77
C VAL A 168 14.55 9.46 -8.34
N PHE A 169 13.62 10.20 -7.74
CA PHE A 169 12.28 9.71 -7.39
C PHE A 169 11.26 10.12 -8.45
N SER A 170 10.40 9.18 -8.84
CA SER A 170 9.13 9.47 -9.50
C SER A 170 8.00 9.08 -8.55
N ILE A 171 7.26 10.08 -8.07
CA ILE A 171 6.11 9.88 -7.22
C ILE A 171 4.86 9.84 -8.09
N LEU A 172 4.17 8.71 -8.10
CA LEU A 172 2.92 8.54 -8.82
C LEU A 172 1.74 8.83 -7.88
N VAL A 173 0.87 9.75 -8.29
CA VAL A 173 -0.31 10.14 -7.52
C VAL A 173 -1.55 9.95 -8.38
N PRO A 174 -2.26 8.82 -8.24
CA PRO A 174 -3.49 8.57 -8.98
C PRO A 174 -4.64 9.42 -8.43
N LEU A 175 -5.30 10.15 -9.32
CA LEU A 175 -6.41 11.05 -9.02
C LEU A 175 -7.67 10.62 -9.79
N TYR A 176 -8.82 10.63 -9.12
CA TYR A 176 -10.10 10.38 -9.78
C TYR A 176 -11.24 11.10 -9.07
N ARG A 177 -11.83 12.12 -9.72
CA ARG A 177 -12.92 12.97 -9.20
C ARG A 177 -12.57 13.63 -7.87
N GLU A 178 -11.43 14.36 -7.87
CA GLU A 178 -10.86 15.02 -6.70
C GLU A 178 -10.74 16.53 -6.95
N PRO A 179 -11.85 17.31 -6.83
CA PRO A 179 -11.84 18.74 -7.18
C PRO A 179 -11.03 19.61 -6.19
N GLU A 180 -10.95 19.22 -4.92
CA GLU A 180 -10.33 20.06 -3.87
C GLU A 180 -8.83 19.80 -3.70
N ILE A 181 -8.30 18.82 -4.39
CA ILE A 181 -6.99 18.24 -4.10
C ILE A 181 -5.83 18.99 -4.74
N ALA A 182 -6.03 19.63 -5.87
CA ALA A 182 -4.94 20.23 -6.63
C ALA A 182 -4.13 21.26 -5.82
N THR A 183 -4.77 22.04 -4.95
CA THR A 183 -4.09 22.99 -4.07
C THR A 183 -3.50 22.32 -2.83
N THR A 184 -4.29 21.56 -2.10
CA THR A 184 -3.87 20.96 -0.83
C THR A 184 -2.79 19.88 -1.01
N LEU A 185 -2.92 19.03 -2.03
CA LEU A 185 -1.93 17.99 -2.32
C LEU A 185 -0.59 18.60 -2.75
N LEU A 186 -0.61 19.59 -3.65
CA LEU A 186 0.61 20.26 -4.12
C LEU A 186 1.35 20.95 -2.97
N ASP A 187 0.64 21.60 -2.06
CA ASP A 187 1.23 22.21 -0.87
C ASP A 187 1.87 21.18 0.07
N ARG A 188 1.24 20.01 0.22
CA ARG A 188 1.78 18.90 1.02
C ARG A 188 3.05 18.33 0.39
N LEU A 189 3.05 18.09 -0.92
CA LEU A 189 4.20 17.58 -1.66
C LEU A 189 5.33 18.63 -1.76
N ALA A 190 5.00 19.91 -1.79
CA ALA A 190 5.99 20.98 -1.77
C ALA A 190 6.78 21.05 -0.45
N ARG A 191 6.26 20.48 0.64
CA ARG A 191 6.95 20.38 1.93
C ARG A 191 7.97 19.25 2.02
N LEU A 192 8.00 18.35 1.02
CA LEU A 192 9.00 17.28 0.98
C LEU A 192 10.42 17.88 0.86
N ASP A 193 11.29 17.51 1.77
CA ASP A 193 12.69 17.91 1.81
C ASP A 193 13.52 16.96 0.96
N TYR A 194 13.55 17.25 -0.35
CA TYR A 194 14.35 16.50 -1.33
C TYR A 194 14.69 17.40 -2.52
N PRO A 195 15.90 17.28 -3.14
CA PRO A 195 16.29 18.11 -4.28
C PRO A 195 15.29 18.03 -5.43
N ARG A 196 14.80 19.19 -5.90
CA ARG A 196 13.73 19.26 -6.92
C ARG A 196 14.16 18.70 -8.28
N GLU A 197 15.43 18.77 -8.59
CA GLU A 197 16.03 18.19 -9.81
C GLU A 197 15.98 16.66 -9.82
N ARG A 198 15.87 16.06 -8.63
CA ARG A 198 15.79 14.62 -8.41
C ARG A 198 14.42 14.12 -7.95
N LEU A 199 13.43 15.01 -7.97
CA LEU A 199 12.04 14.71 -7.66
C LEU A 199 11.17 14.97 -8.87
N GLU A 200 10.36 14.01 -9.23
CA GLU A 200 9.31 14.14 -10.23
C GLU A 200 8.01 13.64 -9.62
N VAL A 201 6.93 14.40 -9.79
CA VAL A 201 5.60 13.97 -9.40
C VAL A 201 4.73 13.82 -10.64
N LEU A 202 4.13 12.66 -10.82
CA LEU A 202 3.20 12.37 -11.90
C LEU A 202 1.78 12.31 -11.32
N LEU A 203 0.99 13.36 -11.62
CA LEU A 203 -0.45 13.37 -11.32
C LEU A 203 -1.16 12.55 -12.39
N VAL A 204 -1.67 11.39 -12.01
CA VAL A 204 -2.20 10.39 -12.94
C VAL A 204 -3.72 10.49 -12.96
N VAL A 205 -4.30 10.93 -14.07
CA VAL A 205 -5.73 11.25 -14.18
C VAL A 205 -6.35 10.48 -15.33
N GLU A 206 -7.50 9.85 -15.11
CA GLU A 206 -8.26 9.18 -16.19
C GLU A 206 -8.80 10.20 -17.21
N GLN A 207 -8.83 9.83 -18.48
CA GLN A 207 -9.24 10.71 -19.58
C GLN A 207 -10.69 11.23 -19.44
N ASP A 208 -11.55 10.42 -18.82
CA ASP A 208 -12.97 10.77 -18.60
C ASP A 208 -13.22 11.56 -17.30
N ASP A 209 -12.19 11.78 -16.49
CA ASP A 209 -12.29 12.63 -15.30
C ASP A 209 -12.18 14.12 -15.68
N THR A 210 -13.29 14.66 -16.14
CA THR A 210 -13.37 16.07 -16.55
C THR A 210 -13.21 17.02 -15.36
N VAL A 211 -13.61 16.60 -14.15
CA VAL A 211 -13.58 17.43 -12.93
C VAL A 211 -12.15 17.70 -12.50
N THR A 212 -11.37 16.65 -12.23
CA THR A 212 -9.97 16.80 -11.81
C THR A 212 -9.14 17.47 -12.90
N ARG A 213 -9.37 17.11 -14.18
CA ARG A 213 -8.65 17.69 -15.31
C ARG A 213 -8.89 19.20 -15.45
N ALA A 214 -10.12 19.66 -15.27
CA ALA A 214 -10.44 21.09 -15.33
C ALA A 214 -9.69 21.88 -14.24
N VAL A 215 -9.65 21.35 -13.02
CA VAL A 215 -8.90 21.97 -11.91
C VAL A 215 -7.41 22.01 -12.20
N LEU A 216 -6.83 20.91 -12.67
CA LEU A 216 -5.40 20.85 -12.99
C LEU A 216 -5.00 21.71 -14.18
N ALA A 217 -5.90 21.94 -15.14
CA ALA A 217 -5.64 22.82 -16.29
C ALA A 217 -5.49 24.29 -15.89
N THR A 218 -6.12 24.71 -14.79
CA THR A 218 -6.03 26.09 -14.26
C THR A 218 -4.98 26.25 -13.17
N ALA A 219 -4.47 25.13 -12.61
CA ALA A 219 -3.47 25.13 -11.56
C ALA A 219 -2.07 25.52 -12.10
N LYS A 220 -1.36 26.38 -11.36
CA LYS A 220 0.06 26.67 -11.63
C LYS A 220 0.92 25.53 -11.11
N LEU A 221 1.19 24.54 -11.97
CA LEU A 221 2.00 23.39 -11.59
C LEU A 221 3.50 23.73 -11.60
N PRO A 222 4.26 23.40 -10.53
CA PRO A 222 5.70 23.50 -10.52
C PRO A 222 6.35 22.62 -11.61
N GLY A 223 7.56 22.98 -12.07
CA GLY A 223 8.27 22.24 -13.15
C GLY A 223 8.60 20.78 -12.83
N TRP A 224 8.60 20.41 -11.56
CA TRP A 224 8.80 19.01 -11.09
C TRP A 224 7.49 18.19 -11.05
N VAL A 225 6.33 18.80 -11.39
CA VAL A 225 5.01 18.14 -11.44
C VAL A 225 4.56 18.02 -12.88
N ARG A 226 4.10 16.84 -13.28
CA ARG A 226 3.52 16.58 -14.61
C ARG A 226 2.17 15.87 -14.49
N VAL A 227 1.25 16.19 -15.39
CA VAL A 227 -0.04 15.49 -15.50
C VAL A 227 0.07 14.41 -16.57
N ILE A 228 -0.29 13.18 -16.21
CA ILE A 228 -0.38 12.04 -17.12
C ILE A 228 -1.84 11.66 -17.29
N THR A 229 -2.40 11.92 -18.47
CA THR A 229 -3.77 11.54 -18.79
C THR A 229 -3.80 10.11 -19.31
N VAL A 230 -4.48 9.23 -18.57
CA VAL A 230 -4.62 7.81 -18.90
C VAL A 230 -5.78 7.64 -19.88
N PRO A 231 -5.56 7.07 -21.08
CA PRO A 231 -6.64 6.81 -22.04
C PRO A 231 -7.71 5.86 -21.49
N GLN A 232 -8.92 5.96 -22.04
CA GLN A 232 -10.00 5.04 -21.67
C GLN A 232 -9.59 3.58 -21.89
N GLY A 233 -10.04 2.69 -20.99
CA GLY A 233 -9.75 1.26 -21.05
C GLY A 233 -10.40 0.50 -19.91
N HIS A 234 -10.21 -0.81 -19.88
CA HIS A 234 -10.78 -1.70 -18.89
C HIS A 234 -9.74 -2.69 -18.33
N PRO A 235 -9.74 -2.95 -17.00
CA PRO A 235 -10.59 -2.36 -15.97
C PRO A 235 -10.16 -0.93 -15.64
N ARG A 236 -11.11 -0.06 -15.24
CA ARG A 236 -10.79 1.28 -14.75
C ARG A 236 -10.40 1.18 -13.28
N THR A 237 -9.11 1.12 -13.02
CA THR A 237 -8.57 0.88 -11.68
C THR A 237 -7.30 1.69 -11.44
N LYS A 238 -7.01 1.98 -10.16
CA LYS A 238 -5.77 2.63 -9.72
C LYS A 238 -4.53 1.91 -10.29
N PRO A 239 -4.37 0.57 -10.17
CA PRO A 239 -3.18 -0.13 -10.67
C PRO A 239 -3.00 -0.05 -12.19
N ARG A 240 -4.08 -0.02 -12.99
CA ARG A 240 -3.96 0.23 -14.44
C ARG A 240 -3.37 1.62 -14.72
N ALA A 241 -3.87 2.63 -14.01
CA ALA A 241 -3.39 4.00 -14.16
C ALA A 241 -1.91 4.11 -13.73
N LEU A 242 -1.52 3.47 -12.62
CA LEU A 242 -0.13 3.40 -12.18
C LEU A 242 0.78 2.71 -13.19
N ASN A 243 0.36 1.57 -13.76
CA ASN A 243 1.10 0.87 -14.82
C ASN A 243 1.31 1.75 -16.06
N PHE A 244 0.28 2.48 -16.47
CA PHE A 244 0.39 3.41 -17.60
C PHE A 244 1.39 4.53 -17.29
N ALA A 245 1.28 5.15 -16.10
CA ALA A 245 2.15 6.24 -15.69
C ALA A 245 3.61 5.79 -15.49
N LEU A 246 3.86 4.55 -15.09
CA LEU A 246 5.19 3.98 -14.91
C LEU A 246 6.05 4.11 -16.17
N GLY A 247 5.45 3.97 -17.35
CA GLY A 247 6.16 4.16 -18.63
C GLY A 247 6.70 5.57 -18.83
N PHE A 248 6.09 6.58 -18.21
CA PHE A 248 6.50 7.99 -18.30
C PHE A 248 7.37 8.44 -17.12
N ALA A 249 7.55 7.60 -16.10
CA ALA A 249 8.40 7.86 -14.96
C ALA A 249 9.87 7.79 -15.38
N ARG A 250 10.73 8.63 -14.78
CA ARG A 250 12.18 8.63 -15.02
C ARG A 250 12.99 8.22 -13.80
N GLY A 251 12.33 8.14 -12.64
CA GLY A 251 12.97 7.82 -11.37
C GLY A 251 13.47 6.39 -11.29
N GLU A 252 14.58 6.21 -10.59
CA GLU A 252 15.12 4.92 -10.18
C GLU A 252 14.28 4.30 -9.06
N ILE A 253 13.67 5.17 -8.27
CA ILE A 253 12.73 4.81 -7.20
C ILE A 253 11.34 5.33 -7.57
N ILE A 254 10.38 4.44 -7.56
CA ILE A 254 8.97 4.75 -7.79
C ILE A 254 8.29 4.85 -6.43
N GLY A 255 7.76 6.03 -6.11
CA GLY A 255 6.96 6.27 -4.92
C GLY A 255 5.47 6.33 -5.24
N ILE A 256 4.61 5.92 -4.32
CA ILE A 256 3.16 6.00 -4.45
C ILE A 256 2.61 6.82 -3.29
N TYR A 257 1.85 7.87 -3.61
CA TYR A 257 1.02 8.60 -2.66
C TYR A 257 -0.41 8.64 -3.17
N ASP A 258 -1.35 8.62 -2.23
CA ASP A 258 -2.76 8.90 -2.52
C ASP A 258 -3.03 10.41 -2.38
N ALA A 259 -4.17 10.83 -2.88
CA ALA A 259 -4.54 12.23 -2.97
C ALA A 259 -4.65 12.95 -1.61
N GLU A 260 -5.04 12.22 -0.57
CA GLU A 260 -5.19 12.71 0.80
C GLU A 260 -3.91 12.63 1.64
N ASP A 261 -2.83 12.08 1.10
CA ASP A 261 -1.59 11.83 1.83
C ASP A 261 -0.89 13.10 2.30
N ARG A 262 -0.40 13.04 3.54
CA ARG A 262 0.47 14.03 4.15
C ARG A 262 1.73 13.35 4.69
N PRO A 263 2.75 13.16 3.85
CA PRO A 263 4.01 12.55 4.24
C PRO A 263 4.82 13.45 5.20
N GLU A 264 5.68 12.83 6.02
CA GLU A 264 6.71 13.56 6.77
C GLU A 264 7.68 14.24 5.79
N PRO A 265 8.14 15.49 6.07
CA PRO A 265 8.98 16.24 5.14
C PRO A 265 10.26 15.51 4.73
N ASP A 266 10.96 14.86 5.66
CA ASP A 266 12.23 14.15 5.45
C ASP A 266 12.08 12.72 4.93
N GLN A 267 10.86 12.32 4.54
CA GLN A 267 10.55 10.94 4.15
C GLN A 267 11.42 10.44 3.00
N LEU A 268 11.55 11.24 1.92
CA LEU A 268 12.32 10.83 0.74
C LEU A 268 13.81 10.70 1.04
N SER A 269 14.38 11.58 1.85
CA SER A 269 15.77 11.52 2.31
C SER A 269 16.02 10.26 3.15
N ARG A 270 15.09 9.88 4.04
CA ARG A 270 15.17 8.61 4.79
C ARG A 270 15.08 7.39 3.87
N VAL A 271 14.17 7.41 2.89
CA VAL A 271 14.02 6.35 1.89
C VAL A 271 15.29 6.19 1.07
N ALA A 272 15.86 7.29 0.57
CA ALA A 272 17.08 7.30 -0.22
C ALA A 272 18.25 6.70 0.57
N ARG A 273 18.46 7.15 1.82
CA ARG A 273 19.50 6.60 2.72
C ARG A 273 19.30 5.10 2.95
N ARG A 274 18.04 4.66 3.17
CA ARG A 274 17.80 3.22 3.38
C ARG A 274 18.07 2.39 2.15
N PHE A 275 17.68 2.82 0.95
CA PHE A 275 18.01 2.12 -0.29
C PHE A 275 19.50 2.11 -0.61
N ALA A 276 20.23 3.16 -0.27
CA ALA A 276 21.68 3.20 -0.42
C ALA A 276 22.40 2.19 0.49
N ALA A 277 21.86 1.98 1.72
CA ALA A 277 22.41 1.01 2.68
C ALA A 277 21.88 -0.42 2.49
N ALA A 278 20.87 -0.63 1.64
CA ALA A 278 20.26 -1.94 1.40
C ALA A 278 20.81 -2.59 0.14
N GLY A 279 20.92 -3.92 0.15
CA GLY A 279 21.26 -4.70 -1.04
C GLY A 279 20.17 -4.60 -2.13
N SER A 280 20.50 -5.08 -3.32
CA SER A 280 19.60 -5.07 -4.49
C SER A 280 18.35 -5.94 -4.29
N GLU A 281 18.40 -6.91 -3.38
CA GLU A 281 17.27 -7.76 -3.00
C GLU A 281 16.19 -6.99 -2.25
N THR A 282 16.50 -5.86 -1.61
CA THR A 282 15.48 -4.96 -1.01
C THR A 282 14.84 -4.14 -2.11
N ALA A 283 13.71 -4.64 -2.61
CA ALA A 283 13.00 -4.04 -3.74
C ALA A 283 11.99 -2.98 -3.32
N CYS A 284 11.46 -3.08 -2.11
CA CYS A 284 10.39 -2.20 -1.63
C CYS A 284 10.64 -1.72 -0.19
N LEU A 285 10.39 -0.44 0.04
CA LEU A 285 10.29 0.15 1.37
C LEU A 285 8.85 0.61 1.59
N GLN A 286 8.22 0.11 2.67
CA GLN A 286 6.89 0.52 3.11
C GLN A 286 7.03 1.48 4.28
N GLY A 287 6.56 2.71 4.14
CA GLY A 287 6.40 3.63 5.26
C GLY A 287 5.19 3.29 6.13
N ARG A 288 5.10 3.91 7.29
CA ARG A 288 3.97 3.77 8.21
C ARG A 288 2.82 4.66 7.76
N LEU A 289 1.61 4.17 7.96
CA LEU A 289 0.40 4.95 7.78
C LEU A 289 -0.25 5.24 9.12
N ASP A 290 -0.70 6.47 9.31
CA ASP A 290 -1.47 6.95 10.45
C ASP A 290 -2.62 7.86 9.96
N TYR A 291 -3.50 8.25 10.86
CA TYR A 291 -4.64 9.10 10.51
C TYR A 291 -4.57 10.47 11.18
N TYR A 292 -4.73 11.56 10.40
CA TYR A 292 -4.76 12.91 10.96
C TYR A 292 -6.10 13.23 11.67
N ASN A 293 -7.22 12.56 11.32
CA ASN A 293 -8.51 12.69 11.97
C ASN A 293 -8.80 11.59 13.02
N ALA A 294 -7.75 10.94 13.56
CA ALA A 294 -7.85 9.81 14.49
C ALA A 294 -8.74 10.09 15.73
N ARG A 295 -8.88 11.37 16.14
CA ARG A 295 -9.64 11.76 17.35
C ARG A 295 -11.08 12.19 17.07
N HIS A 296 -11.53 12.17 15.82
CA HIS A 296 -12.84 12.69 15.44
C HIS A 296 -13.99 11.96 16.15
N ASN A 297 -14.01 10.62 16.14
CA ASN A 297 -15.00 9.82 16.84
C ASN A 297 -14.41 8.48 17.32
N LEU A 298 -15.23 7.62 17.93
CA LEU A 298 -14.79 6.31 18.43
C LEU A 298 -14.30 5.40 17.30
N LEU A 299 -14.99 5.37 16.15
CA LEU A 299 -14.60 4.53 15.01
C LEU A 299 -13.22 4.93 14.46
N SER A 300 -12.96 6.23 14.29
CA SER A 300 -11.66 6.76 13.86
C SER A 300 -10.54 6.42 14.84
N ARG A 301 -10.83 6.48 16.18
CA ARG A 301 -9.86 6.12 17.23
C ARG A 301 -9.48 4.65 17.15
N LEU A 302 -10.46 3.75 17.01
CA LEU A 302 -10.23 2.31 16.91
C LEU A 302 -9.52 1.95 15.60
N PHE A 303 -9.87 2.62 14.50
CA PHE A 303 -9.21 2.44 13.22
C PHE A 303 -7.74 2.90 13.27
N ALA A 304 -7.44 4.01 13.93
CA ALA A 304 -6.06 4.47 14.15
C ALA A 304 -5.24 3.51 15.01
N ILE A 305 -5.85 2.90 16.04
CA ILE A 305 -5.20 1.86 16.85
C ILE A 305 -4.88 0.63 15.98
N GLU A 306 -5.81 0.20 15.14
CA GLU A 306 -5.60 -0.94 14.23
C GLU A 306 -4.44 -0.68 13.27
N TYR A 307 -4.36 0.51 12.65
CA TYR A 307 -3.25 0.91 11.79
C TYR A 307 -1.92 0.97 12.54
N ALA A 308 -1.94 1.50 13.76
CA ALA A 308 -0.75 1.51 14.61
C ALA A 308 -0.27 0.08 14.93
N ILE A 309 -1.18 -0.85 15.23
CA ILE A 309 -0.88 -2.28 15.42
C ILE A 309 -0.23 -2.83 14.15
N TRP A 310 -0.84 -2.60 13.00
CA TRP A 310 -0.41 -3.13 11.71
C TRP A 310 0.98 -2.60 11.33
N PHE A 311 1.14 -1.28 11.20
CA PHE A 311 2.36 -0.66 10.67
C PHE A 311 3.50 -0.53 11.69
N ARG A 312 3.24 -0.60 13.00
CA ARG A 312 4.28 -0.42 14.03
C ARG A 312 4.70 -1.70 14.73
N VAL A 313 3.88 -2.76 14.66
CA VAL A 313 4.17 -4.03 15.35
C VAL A 313 4.12 -5.22 14.41
N LEU A 314 2.99 -5.44 13.71
CA LEU A 314 2.79 -6.67 12.94
C LEU A 314 3.64 -6.69 11.66
N LEU A 315 3.56 -5.70 10.79
CA LEU A 315 4.38 -5.66 9.57
C LEU A 315 5.89 -5.70 9.84
N PRO A 316 6.44 -4.89 10.77
CA PRO A 316 7.84 -5.02 11.15
C PRO A 316 8.21 -6.40 11.70
N GLY A 317 7.30 -7.05 12.42
CA GLY A 317 7.49 -8.41 12.92
C GLY A 317 7.53 -9.44 11.77
N VAL A 318 6.56 -9.36 10.86
CA VAL A 318 6.48 -10.19 9.64
C VAL A 318 7.73 -10.04 8.79
N GLN A 319 8.18 -8.81 8.56
CA GLN A 319 9.43 -8.52 7.84
C GLN A 319 10.64 -9.21 8.51
N ARG A 320 10.78 -9.06 9.84
CA ARG A 320 11.91 -9.66 10.58
C ARG A 320 11.92 -11.17 10.58
N MET A 321 10.76 -11.79 10.44
CA MET A 321 10.63 -13.24 10.25
C MET A 321 10.99 -13.66 8.80
N GLY A 322 11.30 -12.73 7.91
CA GLY A 322 11.60 -13.00 6.50
C GLY A 322 10.38 -13.44 5.69
N LEU A 323 9.17 -13.15 6.16
CA LEU A 323 7.92 -13.49 5.49
C LEU A 323 7.56 -12.46 4.41
N ALA A 324 6.62 -12.80 3.53
CA ALA A 324 6.07 -11.86 2.59
C ALA A 324 5.34 -10.73 3.35
N VAL A 325 5.62 -9.48 2.99
CA VAL A 325 4.99 -8.30 3.61
C VAL A 325 3.83 -7.86 2.73
N PRO A 326 2.57 -7.96 3.19
CA PRO A 326 1.44 -7.34 2.49
C PRO A 326 1.61 -5.83 2.51
N LEU A 327 1.67 -5.21 1.33
CA LEU A 327 1.87 -3.77 1.19
C LEU A 327 0.57 -3.01 1.47
N GLY A 328 0.68 -1.74 1.86
CA GLY A 328 -0.49 -0.90 2.17
C GLY A 328 -0.64 0.23 1.17
N GLY A 329 -1.25 0.04 0.05
CA GLY A 329 -1.77 0.97 -0.97
C GLY A 329 -1.04 2.27 -1.29
N THR A 330 -0.39 2.88 -0.31
CA THR A 330 0.34 4.15 -0.41
C THR A 330 1.61 4.14 0.44
N THR A 331 2.42 5.21 0.35
CA THR A 331 3.72 5.33 1.05
C THR A 331 4.64 4.15 0.75
N LEU A 332 4.58 3.71 -0.49
CA LEU A 332 5.39 2.65 -1.06
C LEU A 332 6.50 3.25 -1.89
N PHE A 333 7.70 2.73 -1.70
CA PHE A 333 8.86 3.11 -2.50
C PHE A 333 9.48 1.84 -3.07
N LEU A 334 9.52 1.73 -4.38
CA LEU A 334 9.95 0.53 -5.09
C LEU A 334 11.16 0.85 -5.97
N ARG A 335 12.16 -0.03 -5.98
CA ARG A 335 13.16 0.01 -7.04
C ARG A 335 12.47 -0.26 -8.37
N ARG A 336 12.59 0.68 -9.30
CA ARG A 336 11.94 0.59 -10.62
C ARG A 336 12.27 -0.73 -11.32
N ALA A 337 13.54 -1.12 -11.35
CA ALA A 337 13.98 -2.34 -11.99
C ALA A 337 13.28 -3.60 -11.42
N ALA A 338 13.11 -3.67 -10.11
CA ALA A 338 12.40 -4.79 -9.47
C ALA A 338 10.90 -4.77 -9.77
N LEU A 339 10.27 -3.59 -9.76
CA LEU A 339 8.86 -3.44 -10.10
C LEU A 339 8.58 -3.86 -11.55
N GLU A 340 9.43 -3.45 -12.49
CA GLU A 340 9.34 -3.83 -13.90
C GLU A 340 9.60 -5.34 -14.08
N ALA A 341 10.59 -5.91 -13.39
CA ALA A 341 10.92 -7.34 -13.46
C ALA A 341 9.76 -8.23 -13.00
N VAL A 342 8.97 -7.80 -12.02
CA VAL A 342 7.78 -8.56 -11.57
C VAL A 342 6.52 -8.24 -12.38
N GLY A 343 6.57 -7.29 -13.33
CA GLY A 343 5.47 -6.94 -14.24
C GLY A 343 4.48 -5.93 -13.65
N GLY A 344 4.95 -4.90 -12.91
CA GLY A 344 4.11 -3.82 -12.40
C GLY A 344 3.03 -4.28 -11.43
N TRP A 345 1.88 -3.61 -11.42
CA TRP A 345 0.71 -3.95 -10.62
C TRP A 345 -0.29 -4.82 -11.40
N ASP A 346 -1.03 -5.68 -10.72
CA ASP A 346 -2.16 -6.38 -11.33
C ASP A 346 -3.36 -5.43 -11.46
N ALA A 347 -3.63 -4.98 -12.69
CA ALA A 347 -4.72 -4.06 -12.99
C ALA A 347 -6.12 -4.57 -12.58
N HIS A 348 -6.28 -5.87 -12.40
CA HIS A 348 -7.54 -6.53 -12.09
C HIS A 348 -7.73 -6.86 -10.60
N ASN A 349 -6.68 -6.69 -9.77
CA ASN A 349 -6.78 -6.92 -8.35
C ASN A 349 -7.28 -5.66 -7.63
N VAL A 350 -8.17 -5.85 -6.65
CA VAL A 350 -8.71 -4.74 -5.83
C VAL A 350 -7.86 -4.42 -4.59
N THR A 351 -6.79 -5.20 -4.36
CA THR A 351 -5.69 -4.97 -3.42
C THR A 351 -4.38 -5.34 -4.12
N GLU A 352 -4.10 -4.61 -5.17
CA GLU A 352 -2.92 -4.79 -6.03
C GLU A 352 -1.60 -4.66 -5.27
N ASP A 353 -1.62 -3.92 -4.18
CA ASP A 353 -0.55 -3.67 -3.24
C ASP A 353 -0.18 -4.94 -2.45
N ALA A 354 -1.15 -5.56 -1.79
CA ALA A 354 -0.94 -6.80 -1.03
C ALA A 354 -0.48 -7.95 -1.95
N GLU A 355 -1.05 -8.04 -3.16
CA GLU A 355 -0.63 -8.99 -4.19
C GLU A 355 0.81 -8.72 -4.63
N LEU A 356 1.16 -7.46 -4.89
CA LEU A 356 2.52 -7.08 -5.29
C LEU A 356 3.54 -7.48 -4.22
N GLY A 357 3.22 -7.29 -2.93
CA GLY A 357 4.09 -7.74 -1.82
C GLY A 357 4.36 -9.24 -1.84
N LEU A 358 3.34 -10.06 -2.10
CA LEU A 358 3.49 -11.50 -2.27
C LEU A 358 4.31 -11.86 -3.52
N ARG A 359 4.06 -11.18 -4.65
CA ARG A 359 4.76 -11.41 -5.91
C ARG A 359 6.23 -11.03 -5.84
N LEU A 360 6.57 -9.95 -5.15
CA LEU A 360 7.96 -9.59 -4.84
C LEU A 360 8.65 -10.72 -4.06
N ALA A 361 8.01 -11.21 -2.98
CA ALA A 361 8.56 -12.30 -2.18
C ALA A 361 8.76 -13.60 -2.97
N ARG A 362 7.83 -13.94 -3.90
CA ARG A 362 7.95 -15.10 -4.80
C ARG A 362 9.13 -14.99 -5.77
N ASN A 363 9.53 -13.78 -6.12
CA ASN A 363 10.68 -13.51 -6.99
C ASN A 363 11.98 -13.27 -6.20
N GLY A 364 12.02 -13.61 -4.90
CA GLY A 364 13.21 -13.50 -4.06
C GLY A 364 13.49 -12.11 -3.51
N TYR A 365 12.66 -11.12 -3.83
CA TYR A 365 12.80 -9.76 -3.32
C TYR A 365 12.32 -9.63 -1.88
N ARG A 366 12.86 -8.62 -1.19
CA ARG A 366 12.49 -8.26 0.18
C ARG A 366 11.77 -6.93 0.22
N THR A 367 10.79 -6.85 1.11
CA THR A 367 10.15 -5.59 1.50
C THR A 367 10.56 -5.25 2.92
N GLU A 368 10.95 -4.00 3.16
CA GLU A 368 11.25 -3.50 4.49
C GLU A 368 10.25 -2.42 4.92
N VAL A 369 9.94 -2.39 6.22
CA VAL A 369 9.11 -1.34 6.82
C VAL A 369 10.03 -0.31 7.46
N ILE A 370 9.92 0.94 7.01
CA ILE A 370 10.76 2.03 7.52
C ILE A 370 10.00 2.94 8.49
N ALA A 371 10.76 3.62 9.35
CA ALA A 371 10.21 4.43 10.44
C ALA A 371 9.91 5.87 10.00
N THR A 372 9.23 6.04 8.87
CA THR A 372 8.67 7.32 8.42
C THR A 372 7.17 7.18 8.23
N THR A 373 6.42 8.27 8.43
CA THR A 373 4.95 8.22 8.50
C THR A 373 4.32 9.10 7.44
N THR A 374 3.25 8.59 6.83
CA THR A 374 2.29 9.39 6.07
C THR A 374 0.96 9.38 6.80
N PHE A 375 0.33 10.55 6.90
CA PHE A 375 -0.97 10.71 7.54
C PHE A 375 -2.05 10.76 6.46
N GLU A 376 -3.08 9.93 6.64
CA GLU A 376 -4.25 9.78 5.77
C GLU A 376 -5.54 10.22 6.47
N GLU A 377 -6.68 10.08 5.77
CA GLU A 377 -8.01 10.29 6.32
C GLU A 377 -8.68 8.97 6.70
N ALA A 378 -8.98 8.78 8.00
CA ALA A 378 -9.76 7.62 8.45
C ALA A 378 -11.23 7.78 8.10
N ASN A 379 -11.86 6.71 7.62
CA ASN A 379 -13.31 6.64 7.55
C ASN A 379 -13.93 6.78 8.95
N ALA A 380 -14.73 7.82 9.10
CA ALA A 380 -15.41 8.14 10.36
C ALA A 380 -16.87 7.63 10.43
N ALA A 381 -17.37 6.99 9.36
CA ALA A 381 -18.73 6.46 9.27
C ALA A 381 -18.72 4.94 9.05
N VAL A 382 -19.64 4.23 9.69
CA VAL A 382 -19.69 2.76 9.73
C VAL A 382 -19.86 2.13 8.35
N LEU A 383 -20.82 2.59 7.55
CA LEU A 383 -21.08 1.99 6.23
C LEU A 383 -19.93 2.19 5.22
N PRO A 384 -19.33 3.39 5.07
CA PRO A 384 -18.11 3.57 4.29
C PRO A 384 -16.97 2.68 4.77
N TRP A 385 -16.77 2.56 6.09
CA TRP A 385 -15.75 1.68 6.67
C TRP A 385 -15.99 0.21 6.30
N ILE A 386 -17.23 -0.31 6.45
CA ILE A 386 -17.59 -1.68 6.06
C ILE A 386 -17.31 -1.93 4.57
N ARG A 387 -17.65 -0.97 3.68
CA ARG A 387 -17.41 -1.08 2.24
C ARG A 387 -15.93 -1.13 1.91
N GLN A 388 -15.14 -0.26 2.53
CA GLN A 388 -13.69 -0.22 2.35
C GLN A 388 -13.05 -1.53 2.83
N ARG A 389 -13.43 -2.00 4.01
CA ARG A 389 -12.92 -3.24 4.61
C ARG A 389 -13.34 -4.48 3.81
N ALA A 390 -14.56 -4.53 3.30
CA ALA A 390 -15.01 -5.61 2.43
C ALA A 390 -14.18 -5.69 1.14
N ARG A 391 -13.81 -4.54 0.55
CA ARG A 391 -12.91 -4.49 -0.61
C ARG A 391 -11.55 -5.10 -0.29
N TRP A 392 -10.95 -4.77 0.87
CA TRP A 392 -9.65 -5.31 1.27
C TRP A 392 -9.71 -6.83 1.51
N GLN A 393 -10.70 -7.29 2.25
CA GLN A 393 -10.89 -8.72 2.52
C GLN A 393 -11.17 -9.53 1.23
N LYS A 394 -11.98 -8.98 0.32
CA LYS A 394 -12.20 -9.56 -1.01
C LYS A 394 -10.89 -9.67 -1.80
N GLY A 395 -10.09 -8.62 -1.82
CA GLY A 395 -8.78 -8.62 -2.49
C GLY A 395 -7.83 -9.67 -1.91
N TYR A 396 -7.82 -9.85 -0.61
CA TYR A 396 -7.04 -10.92 0.06
C TYR A 396 -7.50 -12.30 -0.39
N LEU A 397 -8.81 -12.57 -0.43
CA LEU A 397 -9.34 -13.84 -0.92
C LEU A 397 -8.99 -14.09 -2.40
N MET A 398 -9.09 -13.06 -3.23
CA MET A 398 -8.70 -13.15 -4.65
C MET A 398 -7.19 -13.41 -4.81
N THR A 399 -6.37 -12.70 -4.07
CA THR A 399 -4.90 -12.89 -4.07
C THR A 399 -4.54 -14.31 -3.63
N TRP A 400 -5.16 -14.79 -2.57
CA TRP A 400 -4.97 -16.16 -2.12
C TRP A 400 -5.39 -17.19 -3.18
N ALA A 401 -6.58 -17.05 -3.73
CA ALA A 401 -7.10 -17.99 -4.72
C ALA A 401 -6.28 -18.01 -6.01
N VAL A 402 -5.77 -16.85 -6.45
CA VAL A 402 -4.83 -16.76 -7.59
C VAL A 402 -3.50 -17.45 -7.26
N ALA A 403 -2.95 -17.21 -6.10
CA ALA A 403 -1.70 -17.83 -5.66
C ALA A 403 -1.83 -19.36 -5.57
N MET A 404 -2.99 -19.85 -5.10
CA MET A 404 -3.30 -21.28 -4.96
C MET A 404 -3.73 -21.98 -6.27
N ARG A 405 -3.73 -21.29 -7.42
CA ARG A 405 -3.89 -21.98 -8.74
C ARG A 405 -2.77 -22.97 -9.02
N SER A 406 -1.58 -22.74 -8.45
CA SER A 406 -0.40 -23.59 -8.59
C SER A 406 0.31 -23.73 -7.26
N PRO A 407 -0.25 -24.52 -6.30
CA PRO A 407 0.27 -24.59 -4.93
C PRO A 407 1.69 -25.16 -4.86
N CYS A 408 2.03 -26.14 -5.71
CA CYS A 408 3.39 -26.69 -5.78
C CYS A 408 4.42 -25.65 -6.26
N ALA A 409 4.06 -24.79 -7.23
CA ALA A 409 4.93 -23.70 -7.66
C ALA A 409 5.08 -22.65 -6.54
N LEU A 410 3.98 -22.28 -5.89
CA LEU A 410 3.99 -21.38 -4.76
C LEU A 410 4.85 -21.87 -3.60
N TRP A 411 4.75 -23.18 -3.27
CA TRP A 411 5.58 -23.83 -2.27
C TRP A 411 7.08 -23.76 -2.62
N ARG A 412 7.40 -24.00 -3.89
CA ARG A 412 8.78 -23.94 -4.40
C ARG A 412 9.34 -22.52 -4.33
N ASP A 413 8.53 -21.52 -4.77
CA ASP A 413 8.93 -20.12 -4.81
C ASP A 413 9.17 -19.54 -3.41
N LEU A 414 8.30 -19.88 -2.44
CA LEU A 414 8.34 -19.32 -1.09
C LEU A 414 9.13 -20.19 -0.09
N GLY A 415 9.19 -21.49 -0.31
CA GLY A 415 9.61 -22.48 0.69
C GLY A 415 8.53 -22.77 1.75
N PRO A 416 8.69 -23.86 2.55
CA PRO A 416 7.64 -24.37 3.43
C PRO A 416 7.16 -23.36 4.47
N GLY A 417 8.09 -22.70 5.18
CA GLY A 417 7.73 -21.76 6.25
C GLY A 417 6.95 -20.54 5.76
N ARG A 418 7.37 -19.91 4.65
CA ARG A 418 6.69 -18.76 4.08
C ARG A 418 5.36 -19.15 3.44
N PHE A 419 5.26 -20.36 2.86
CA PHE A 419 4.01 -20.87 2.31
C PHE A 419 2.94 -21.04 3.41
N VAL A 420 3.29 -21.66 4.54
CA VAL A 420 2.37 -21.80 5.70
C VAL A 420 2.03 -20.43 6.28
N ALA A 421 3.02 -19.56 6.45
CA ALA A 421 2.79 -18.19 6.95
C ALA A 421 1.86 -17.39 6.05
N MET A 422 1.94 -17.56 4.73
CA MET A 422 1.04 -16.89 3.77
C MET A 422 -0.42 -17.33 3.96
N GLN A 423 -0.68 -18.61 4.32
CA GLN A 423 -2.04 -19.04 4.65
C GLN A 423 -2.58 -18.25 5.86
N ALA A 424 -1.76 -18.08 6.90
CA ALA A 424 -2.15 -17.31 8.09
C ALA A 424 -2.31 -15.80 7.78
N GLN A 425 -1.43 -15.22 6.96
CA GLN A 425 -1.45 -13.79 6.66
C GLN A 425 -2.60 -13.37 5.74
N ILE A 426 -3.00 -14.21 4.80
CA ILE A 426 -3.96 -13.85 3.76
C ILE A 426 -5.28 -14.58 3.98
N LEU A 427 -5.29 -15.92 4.00
CA LEU A 427 -6.52 -16.69 4.12
C LEU A 427 -7.11 -16.59 5.53
N PHE A 428 -6.31 -16.89 6.56
CA PHE A 428 -6.83 -16.90 7.94
C PHE A 428 -7.19 -15.51 8.43
N ALA A 429 -6.57 -14.44 7.89
CA ALA A 429 -6.98 -13.08 8.20
C ALA A 429 -8.45 -12.82 7.83
N VAL A 430 -8.96 -13.40 6.75
CA VAL A 430 -10.36 -13.25 6.33
C VAL A 430 -11.25 -14.31 6.96
N LEU A 431 -10.82 -15.58 6.96
CA LEU A 431 -11.57 -16.66 7.58
C LEU A 431 -11.80 -16.43 9.08
N GLY A 432 -10.85 -15.79 9.77
CA GLY A 432 -10.99 -15.42 11.18
C GLY A 432 -12.21 -14.55 11.44
N PHE A 433 -12.49 -13.60 10.55
CA PHE A 433 -13.70 -12.77 10.64
C PHE A 433 -14.96 -13.49 10.17
N LEU A 434 -14.88 -14.31 9.12
CA LEU A 434 -16.03 -15.11 8.66
C LEU A 434 -16.52 -16.10 9.71
N LEU A 435 -15.59 -16.73 10.44
CA LEU A 435 -15.87 -17.76 11.44
C LEU A 435 -15.97 -17.21 12.88
N ALA A 436 -15.69 -15.93 13.09
CA ALA A 436 -15.75 -15.30 14.41
C ALA A 436 -17.09 -15.52 15.16
N PRO A 437 -18.28 -15.44 14.52
CA PRO A 437 -19.54 -15.67 15.20
C PRO A 437 -19.64 -17.05 15.85
N LEU A 438 -18.99 -18.08 15.27
CA LEU A 438 -18.95 -19.42 15.86
C LEU A 438 -18.18 -19.44 17.18
N LEU A 439 -17.01 -18.76 17.21
CA LEU A 439 -16.22 -18.68 18.44
C LEU A 439 -16.89 -17.80 19.49
N TRP A 440 -17.59 -16.73 19.09
CA TRP A 440 -18.35 -15.87 20.01
C TRP A 440 -19.58 -16.56 20.60
N SER A 441 -20.17 -17.55 19.90
CA SER A 441 -21.28 -18.33 20.46
C SER A 441 -20.88 -19.08 21.73
N LEU A 442 -19.57 -19.34 21.94
CA LEU A 442 -19.06 -19.94 23.19
C LEU A 442 -19.26 -19.04 24.43
N ALA A 443 -19.48 -17.74 24.24
CA ALA A 443 -19.73 -16.79 25.33
C ALA A 443 -21.03 -17.05 26.10
N VAL A 444 -21.93 -17.91 25.58
CA VAL A 444 -23.15 -18.31 26.28
C VAL A 444 -22.91 -19.39 27.35
N LYS A 445 -21.76 -20.11 27.27
CA LYS A 445 -21.48 -21.23 28.18
C LYS A 445 -21.41 -20.85 29.66
N PRO A 446 -20.81 -19.72 30.08
CA PRO A 446 -20.82 -19.29 31.48
C PRO A 446 -22.22 -19.09 32.08
N PHE A 447 -23.24 -18.89 31.22
CA PHE A 447 -24.64 -18.71 31.63
C PHE A 447 -25.43 -20.03 31.66
N GLY A 448 -24.75 -21.20 31.53
CA GLY A 448 -25.39 -22.52 31.58
C GLY A 448 -26.21 -22.86 30.32
N VAL A 449 -26.11 -22.09 29.25
CA VAL A 449 -26.85 -22.36 28.00
C VAL A 449 -26.22 -23.55 27.28
N ALA A 450 -27.06 -24.48 26.80
CA ALA A 450 -26.62 -25.61 26.00
C ALA A 450 -25.99 -25.14 24.68
N HIS A 451 -24.92 -25.80 24.25
CA HIS A 451 -24.20 -25.45 23.05
C HIS A 451 -23.98 -26.68 22.15
N PRO A 452 -24.04 -26.57 20.82
CA PRO A 452 -23.86 -27.72 19.91
C PRO A 452 -22.55 -28.49 20.10
N LEU A 453 -21.52 -27.87 20.68
CA LEU A 453 -20.25 -28.54 21.03
C LEU A 453 -20.30 -29.36 22.30
N ASP A 454 -21.37 -29.31 23.09
CA ASP A 454 -21.46 -30.09 24.37
C ASP A 454 -21.33 -31.59 24.13
N ALA A 455 -21.72 -32.08 22.95
CA ALA A 455 -21.57 -33.46 22.55
C ALA A 455 -20.10 -33.91 22.31
N VAL A 456 -19.19 -32.94 22.11
CA VAL A 456 -17.81 -33.17 21.68
C VAL A 456 -16.81 -32.64 22.71
N VAL A 457 -17.14 -31.52 23.37
CA VAL A 457 -16.24 -30.77 24.25
C VAL A 457 -16.76 -30.83 25.68
N GLY A 458 -16.02 -31.53 26.56
CA GLY A 458 -16.34 -31.57 27.99
C GLY A 458 -15.90 -30.29 28.73
N PRO A 459 -16.20 -30.21 30.07
CA PRO A 459 -15.89 -29.02 30.88
C PRO A 459 -14.42 -28.58 30.81
N LEU A 460 -13.48 -29.52 30.82
CA LEU A 460 -12.05 -29.26 30.70
C LEU A 460 -11.72 -28.59 29.36
N GLY A 461 -12.31 -29.08 28.25
CA GLY A 461 -12.12 -28.51 26.93
C GLY A 461 -12.62 -27.06 26.85
N TYR A 462 -13.77 -26.75 27.43
CA TYR A 462 -14.27 -25.37 27.53
C TYR A 462 -13.33 -24.50 28.38
N GLY A 463 -12.76 -25.02 29.47
CA GLY A 463 -11.75 -24.30 30.26
C GLY A 463 -10.51 -23.94 29.44
N VAL A 464 -10.01 -24.89 28.63
CA VAL A 464 -8.88 -24.65 27.71
C VAL A 464 -9.24 -23.59 26.67
N LEU A 465 -10.41 -23.67 26.01
CA LEU A 465 -10.86 -22.70 25.03
C LEU A 465 -10.98 -21.29 25.62
N ALA A 466 -11.58 -21.17 26.80
CA ALA A 466 -11.69 -19.89 27.52
C ALA A 466 -10.31 -19.31 27.84
N THR A 467 -9.37 -20.13 28.31
CA THR A 467 -8.00 -19.70 28.61
C THR A 467 -7.28 -19.20 27.36
N LEU A 468 -7.38 -19.91 26.23
CA LEU A 468 -6.80 -19.50 24.95
C LEU A 468 -7.39 -18.19 24.45
N PHE A 469 -8.71 -18.01 24.60
CA PHE A 469 -9.38 -16.78 24.20
C PHE A 469 -8.91 -15.59 25.05
N VAL A 470 -8.90 -15.72 26.38
CA VAL A 470 -8.40 -14.66 27.28
C VAL A 470 -6.95 -14.34 26.98
N ALA A 471 -6.09 -15.34 26.77
CA ALA A 471 -4.68 -15.13 26.42
C ALA A 471 -4.54 -14.36 25.10
N SER A 472 -5.38 -14.65 24.09
CA SER A 472 -5.39 -13.92 22.82
C SER A 472 -5.82 -12.46 22.98
N VAL A 473 -6.82 -12.19 23.82
CA VAL A 473 -7.26 -10.81 24.14
C VAL A 473 -6.15 -10.06 24.88
N CYS A 474 -5.53 -10.67 25.88
CA CYS A 474 -4.39 -10.07 26.59
C CYS A 474 -3.22 -9.76 25.65
N LEU A 475 -2.92 -10.67 24.72
CA LEU A 475 -1.92 -10.45 23.67
C LEU A 475 -2.30 -9.27 22.77
N SER A 476 -3.55 -9.19 22.32
CA SER A 476 -4.05 -8.09 21.47
C SER A 476 -3.93 -6.74 22.18
N ILE A 477 -4.28 -6.67 23.46
CA ILE A 477 -4.13 -5.48 24.29
C ILE A 477 -2.63 -5.09 24.44
N ALA A 478 -1.76 -6.07 24.72
CA ALA A 478 -0.32 -5.83 24.84
C ALA A 478 0.29 -5.28 23.54
N ILE A 479 -0.12 -5.83 22.39
CA ILE A 479 0.26 -5.35 21.06
C ILE A 479 -0.23 -3.91 20.86
N ALA A 480 -1.50 -3.61 21.16
CA ALA A 480 -2.10 -2.29 21.00
C ALA A 480 -1.41 -1.23 21.90
N LEU A 481 -1.13 -1.55 23.15
CA LEU A 481 -0.38 -0.69 24.08
C LEU A 481 1.04 -0.42 23.57
N ARG A 482 1.70 -1.41 22.95
CA ARG A 482 3.02 -1.22 22.33
C ARG A 482 2.93 -0.36 21.08
N ALA A 483 1.93 -0.60 20.22
CA ALA A 483 1.73 0.13 18.98
C ALA A 483 1.44 1.63 19.21
N THR A 484 0.71 1.95 20.27
CA THR A 484 0.32 3.32 20.65
C THR A 484 1.34 4.05 21.53
N ARG A 485 2.63 3.69 21.49
CA ARG A 485 3.70 4.38 22.24
C ARG A 485 4.06 5.74 21.65
N ALA A 486 3.83 5.97 20.37
CA ALA A 486 4.08 7.25 19.73
C ALA A 486 3.28 8.37 20.43
N PRO A 487 3.85 9.57 20.64
CA PRO A 487 3.21 10.65 21.43
C PRO A 487 1.80 10.99 20.97
N HIS A 488 1.59 11.13 19.67
CA HIS A 488 0.29 11.46 19.07
C HIS A 488 -0.79 10.35 19.21
N LEU A 489 -0.39 9.10 19.46
CA LEU A 489 -1.28 7.96 19.63
C LEU A 489 -1.59 7.64 21.11
N ARG A 490 -0.83 8.17 22.08
CA ARG A 490 -1.00 7.83 23.51
C ARG A 490 -2.41 8.12 24.03
N GLY A 491 -3.03 9.19 23.57
CA GLY A 491 -4.40 9.57 23.93
C GLY A 491 -5.49 8.61 23.44
N LEU A 492 -5.14 7.63 22.58
CA LEU A 492 -6.09 6.61 22.11
C LEU A 492 -6.16 5.38 23.00
N ARG A 493 -5.23 5.20 23.95
CA ARG A 493 -5.13 4.02 24.82
C ARG A 493 -6.40 3.67 25.61
N PRO A 494 -7.17 4.64 26.14
CA PRO A 494 -8.39 4.31 26.90
C PRO A 494 -9.44 3.53 26.12
N VAL A 495 -9.45 3.62 24.78
CA VAL A 495 -10.43 2.90 23.95
C VAL A 495 -9.93 1.54 23.46
N ILE A 496 -8.68 1.13 23.79
CA ILE A 496 -8.13 -0.19 23.39
C ILE A 496 -9.03 -1.36 23.80
N PRO A 497 -9.62 -1.42 25.02
CA PRO A 497 -10.51 -2.53 25.39
C PRO A 497 -11.73 -2.70 24.47
N LEU A 498 -12.15 -1.65 23.78
CA LEU A 498 -13.27 -1.68 22.84
C LEU A 498 -12.90 -2.25 21.46
N SER A 499 -11.62 -2.57 21.22
CA SER A 499 -11.14 -3.09 19.94
C SER A 499 -11.82 -4.42 19.56
N GLU A 500 -12.17 -5.26 20.54
CA GLU A 500 -12.83 -6.54 20.27
C GLU A 500 -14.27 -6.29 19.72
N LEU A 501 -15.00 -5.30 20.24
CA LEU A 501 -16.31 -4.90 19.72
C LEU A 501 -16.21 -4.28 18.32
N TYR A 502 -15.14 -3.52 18.05
CA TYR A 502 -14.88 -2.96 16.73
C TYR A 502 -14.70 -4.05 15.66
N PHE A 503 -14.09 -5.18 16.00
CA PHE A 503 -13.92 -6.28 15.06
C PHE A 503 -15.20 -7.03 14.70
N LEU A 504 -16.33 -6.80 15.41
CA LEU A 504 -17.66 -7.23 14.96
C LEU A 504 -18.02 -6.64 13.59
N LEU A 505 -17.66 -5.36 13.35
CA LEU A 505 -17.86 -4.71 12.06
C LEU A 505 -17.04 -5.38 10.95
N ALA A 506 -15.84 -5.90 11.27
CA ALA A 506 -15.01 -6.61 10.32
C ALA A 506 -15.62 -7.95 9.88
N THR A 507 -16.42 -8.60 10.75
CA THR A 507 -17.21 -9.78 10.42
C THR A 507 -18.26 -9.47 9.35
N LEU A 508 -19.03 -8.38 9.52
CA LEU A 508 -20.01 -7.93 8.51
C LEU A 508 -19.31 -7.63 7.17
N SER A 509 -18.13 -7.03 7.23
CA SER A 509 -17.32 -6.76 6.04
C SER A 509 -16.87 -8.05 5.36
N ALA A 510 -16.51 -9.10 6.13
CA ALA A 510 -16.05 -10.38 5.59
C ALA A 510 -17.18 -11.15 4.89
N TRP A 511 -18.38 -11.17 5.46
CA TRP A 511 -19.55 -11.75 4.81
C TRP A 511 -19.89 -11.02 3.53
N ARG A 512 -19.86 -9.68 3.54
CA ARG A 512 -20.01 -8.87 2.35
C ARG A 512 -18.92 -9.17 1.30
N ALA A 513 -17.66 -9.28 1.71
CA ALA A 513 -16.53 -9.59 0.81
C ALA A 513 -16.71 -10.96 0.14
N ALA A 514 -17.14 -11.98 0.88
CA ALA A 514 -17.43 -13.31 0.36
C ALA A 514 -18.57 -13.27 -0.68
N ALA A 515 -19.66 -12.57 -0.39
CA ALA A 515 -20.76 -12.38 -1.32
C ALA A 515 -20.32 -11.61 -2.58
N GLU A 516 -19.58 -10.50 -2.43
CA GLU A 516 -19.07 -9.74 -3.58
C GLU A 516 -18.08 -10.55 -4.43
N MET A 517 -17.28 -11.44 -3.84
CA MET A 517 -16.35 -12.30 -4.57
C MET A 517 -17.07 -13.26 -5.53
N LEU A 518 -18.26 -13.72 -5.15
CA LEU A 518 -19.10 -14.59 -5.98
C LEU A 518 -19.89 -13.80 -7.02
N LEU A 519 -20.47 -12.66 -6.63
CA LEU A 519 -21.44 -11.93 -7.46
C LEU A 519 -20.81 -10.81 -8.29
N ARG A 520 -19.80 -10.08 -7.74
CA ARG A 520 -19.20 -8.88 -8.34
C ARG A 520 -17.70 -8.77 -8.02
N PRO A 521 -16.84 -9.71 -8.46
CA PRO A 521 -15.43 -9.80 -8.06
C PRO A 521 -14.63 -8.54 -8.37
N PHE A 522 -14.85 -7.92 -9.53
CA PHE A 522 -14.10 -6.73 -9.99
C PHE A 522 -14.76 -5.41 -9.60
N TRP A 523 -15.82 -5.43 -8.79
CA TRP A 523 -16.46 -4.20 -8.33
C TRP A 523 -15.55 -3.44 -7.36
N TRP A 524 -15.21 -2.20 -7.73
CA TRP A 524 -14.43 -1.28 -6.89
C TRP A 524 -15.35 -0.25 -6.25
N ALA A 525 -15.59 -0.37 -4.95
CA ALA A 525 -16.26 0.66 -4.17
C ALA A 525 -15.24 1.77 -3.86
N LYS A 526 -15.28 2.91 -4.59
CA LYS A 526 -14.42 4.06 -4.29
C LYS A 526 -14.75 4.59 -2.89
N THR A 527 -13.73 4.78 -2.06
CA THR A 527 -13.82 5.52 -0.80
C THR A 527 -13.85 7.01 -1.12
N ARG A 528 -14.69 7.78 -0.46
CA ARG A 528 -14.70 9.24 -0.54
C ARG A 528 -13.80 9.77 0.57
N HIS A 529 -12.84 10.60 0.22
CA HIS A 529 -11.92 11.30 1.11
C HIS A 529 -12.14 12.82 0.96
N GLY A 530 -11.52 13.64 1.85
CA GLY A 530 -11.62 15.09 1.78
C GLY A 530 -12.63 15.72 2.75
N ALA A 531 -13.38 14.92 3.52
CA ALA A 531 -14.35 15.47 4.48
C ALA A 531 -13.69 16.28 5.62
N PHE A 532 -12.40 16.04 5.91
CA PHE A 532 -11.66 16.67 7.01
C PHE A 532 -10.44 17.47 6.53
N GLY A 533 -10.24 17.60 5.22
CA GLY A 533 -9.06 18.26 4.63
C GLY A 533 -8.92 19.75 4.99
N GLY A 534 -10.03 20.46 5.23
CA GLY A 534 -10.05 21.90 5.52
C GLY A 534 -9.90 22.27 6.99
N THR A 535 -10.22 21.37 7.92
CA THR A 535 -10.28 21.69 9.37
C THR A 535 -8.94 21.52 10.10
N VAL A 536 -7.96 20.86 9.51
CA VAL A 536 -6.69 20.51 10.16
C VAL A 536 -5.56 21.53 9.89
N ALA A 537 -5.81 22.53 9.04
CA ALA A 537 -4.83 23.57 8.75
C ALA A 537 -4.49 24.47 9.97
N ALA A 538 -5.32 24.45 11.03
CA ALA A 538 -5.18 25.39 12.16
C ALA A 538 -4.67 24.79 13.50
N THR A 539 -4.60 23.45 13.68
CA THR A 539 -4.36 22.90 15.02
C THR A 539 -3.27 21.83 15.19
N ALA A 540 -2.49 21.51 14.17
CA ALA A 540 -1.36 20.59 14.33
C ALA A 540 -0.15 20.98 13.46
N GLY A 541 0.48 22.08 13.82
CA GLY A 541 1.92 22.22 13.62
C GLY A 541 2.64 21.11 14.39
N PRO A 542 3.85 20.69 13.99
CA PRO A 542 4.66 19.85 14.86
C PRO A 542 4.77 20.61 16.19
N ALA A 543 4.41 19.95 17.29
CA ALA A 543 4.68 20.49 18.60
C ALA A 543 6.18 20.78 18.63
N ASP A 544 6.51 22.06 18.76
CA ASP A 544 7.84 22.50 19.12
C ASP A 544 8.24 21.72 20.36
N VAL A 545 9.11 20.76 20.18
CA VAL A 545 9.80 20.09 21.28
C VAL A 545 10.94 21.03 21.67
N THR A 546 10.60 22.19 22.15
CA THR A 546 11.45 22.94 23.08
C THR A 546 11.05 22.50 24.49
N ASP A 547 11.87 21.63 25.02
CA ASP A 547 11.90 21.26 26.44
C ASP A 547 11.93 22.54 27.29
N PRO A 548 10.94 22.81 28.14
CA PRO A 548 11.09 23.88 29.12
C PRO A 548 11.92 23.33 30.29
N THR A 549 13.24 23.37 30.16
CA THR A 549 14.11 23.39 31.34
C THR A 549 13.84 24.71 32.10
N PRO A 550 13.40 24.67 33.36
CA PRO A 550 13.21 25.88 34.11
C PRO A 550 14.58 26.53 34.30
N SER A 551 14.78 27.68 33.67
CA SER A 551 15.91 28.56 33.90
C SER A 551 15.89 29.00 35.39
N ARG A 552 16.81 28.46 36.18
CA ARG A 552 17.16 29.04 37.49
C ARG A 552 17.62 30.48 37.27
N PRO A 553 17.14 31.46 38.06
CA PRO A 553 17.66 32.81 38.00
C PRO A 553 19.10 32.84 38.51
N LEU A 554 20.01 33.37 37.71
CA LEU A 554 21.38 33.70 38.13
C LEU A 554 21.34 34.85 39.13
N PRO A 555 22.14 34.81 40.22
CA PRO A 555 22.21 35.88 41.19
C PRO A 555 22.90 37.11 40.57
N SER A 556 22.24 38.26 40.73
CA SER A 556 22.77 39.57 40.44
C SER A 556 23.94 39.89 41.35
N GLY A 557 25.12 40.12 40.80
CA GLY A 557 26.19 40.72 41.53
C GLY A 557 27.61 40.26 41.22
N ALA A 558 28.22 40.81 40.16
CA ALA A 558 29.67 40.92 40.09
C ALA A 558 30.09 42.09 39.20
N ARG A 559 30.68 43.01 39.84
CA ARG A 559 31.33 44.28 39.49
C ARG A 559 32.07 44.24 38.15
N ARG A 560 31.88 45.31 37.33
CA ARG A 560 32.74 45.76 36.25
C ARG A 560 34.19 45.90 36.72
N ARG A 561 35.16 45.15 36.16
CA ARG A 561 36.59 45.56 36.14
C ARG A 561 36.92 46.01 34.70
N ARG A 562 37.26 47.32 34.64
CA ARG A 562 37.92 47.96 33.50
C ARG A 562 39.30 47.33 33.32
N TRP A 563 39.65 46.92 32.15
CA TRP A 563 41.04 46.77 31.72
C TRP A 563 41.39 47.96 30.84
N ARG A 564 42.38 48.76 31.40
CA ARG A 564 43.09 49.73 30.58
C ARG A 564 44.26 49.02 29.90
N GLY A 565 44.58 49.52 28.70
CA GLY A 565 45.57 48.96 27.83
C GLY A 565 47.01 49.27 28.12
N ALA A 566 47.81 48.73 27.32
CA ALA A 566 49.02 49.10 26.61
C ALA A 566 50.35 48.51 27.23
N PRO A 567 51.46 48.47 26.52
CA PRO A 567 51.72 48.98 25.18
C PRO A 567 51.79 47.94 24.09
#